data_d10970159b45a9b1f271a2d19534185f
#
_entry.id   d10970159b45a9b1f271a2d19534185f
#
_cell.length_a   1.000
_cell.length_b   1.000
_cell.length_c   1.000
_cell.angle_alpha   90.00
_cell.angle_beta   90.00
_cell.angle_gamma   90.00
#
_symmetry.space_group_name_H-M   'P 1'
#
loop_
_entity.id
_entity.type
_entity.pdbx_description
1 polymer ?
#
loop_
_entity_poly.entity_id
_entity_poly.type
_entity_poly.pdbx_seq_one_letter_code
_entity_poly.pdbx_strand_id
1 'polypeptide(L)'
;MKLRKFSILFLLACCGMGAQGQSVLRLDLKETITMANDSSLSAFRYQNMYLSGYWEYRSYKAARLPSLTLNMTPAQYYRYITQRYDSQENVDVYREQQMLSASAGLSIAQNLDLLGGTFYVDTQLDYMRNFGETNFTQFSTVPFRIGYQQELLGFNAFRWDRKIEPLKFDKVKKQYLYNAESVSEEAVNYFFALAMAQADYELAQDNVATSDTLYAIGEQRQKIASISQADLLTLKLDKVNARNTLRNAEIARKRAMSALATFLNLDRNSYIEINLPARPRHVDIPADRAIVLARENNPTFLEQRQNVLEAEREVDRTKKESRFNASFNASVGFNQVADNISAAYRNLLQQDLVSFTVSIPLVDWGGAQG
;
A
#
# COMPACT_ATOMS: atom_id res chain seq x y z
N MET A 1 13.36 -38.16 46.80
CA MET A 1 12.18 -38.98 46.42
C MET A 1 11.00 -38.14 45.98
N LYS A 2 11.21 -37.12 45.07
CA LYS A 2 10.15 -36.22 44.55
C LYS A 2 10.12 -36.02 43.01
N LEU A 3 10.90 -36.79 42.24
CA LEU A 3 10.99 -36.63 40.76
C LEU A 3 10.23 -37.70 39.95
N ARG A 4 9.58 -38.67 40.60
CA ARG A 4 8.86 -39.76 39.87
C ARG A 4 7.36 -39.51 39.65
N LYS A 5 6.77 -38.47 40.25
CA LYS A 5 5.33 -38.17 40.11
C LYS A 5 5.02 -37.16 38.98
N PHE A 6 6.01 -36.48 38.42
CA PHE A 6 5.80 -35.51 37.36
C PHE A 6 5.76 -36.13 35.93
N SER A 7 6.42 -37.29 35.74
CA SER A 7 6.43 -37.99 34.44
C SER A 7 5.14 -38.72 34.09
N ILE A 8 4.30 -39.08 35.05
CA ILE A 8 3.05 -39.80 34.79
C ILE A 8 1.92 -38.82 34.43
N LEU A 9 1.97 -37.58 34.92
CA LEU A 9 0.97 -36.55 34.59
C LEU A 9 1.16 -35.99 33.17
N PHE A 10 2.38 -36.06 32.60
CA PHE A 10 2.68 -35.60 31.23
C PHE A 10 2.30 -36.63 30.16
N LEU A 11 2.24 -37.91 30.50
CA LEU A 11 1.87 -39.00 29.57
C LEU A 11 0.34 -39.14 29.42
N LEU A 12 -0.46 -38.67 30.38
CA LEU A 12 -1.94 -38.66 30.29
C LEU A 12 -2.50 -37.44 29.53
N ALA A 13 -1.72 -36.37 29.36
CA ALA A 13 -2.11 -35.18 28.60
C ALA A 13 -1.98 -35.36 27.07
N CYS A 14 -1.26 -36.37 26.58
CA CYS A 14 -1.08 -36.61 25.13
C CYS A 14 -2.15 -37.51 24.48
N CYS A 15 -3.05 -38.13 25.27
CA CYS A 15 -4.11 -38.98 24.70
C CYS A 15 -5.44 -38.25 24.42
N GLY A 16 -5.49 -36.92 24.55
CA GLY A 16 -6.65 -36.08 24.26
C GLY A 16 -6.67 -35.46 22.87
N MET A 17 -5.92 -35.97 21.88
CA MET A 17 -6.13 -35.60 20.46
C MET A 17 -7.39 -36.29 19.98
N GLY A 18 -8.54 -35.73 20.33
CA GLY A 18 -9.83 -36.10 19.75
C GLY A 18 -9.74 -36.05 18.25
N ALA A 19 -10.13 -37.11 17.58
CA ALA A 19 -10.42 -37.12 16.15
C ALA A 19 -11.38 -35.94 15.89
N GLN A 20 -10.88 -34.86 15.29
CA GLN A 20 -11.72 -33.80 14.75
C GLN A 20 -12.48 -34.45 13.60
N GLY A 21 -13.70 -34.91 13.88
CA GLY A 21 -14.65 -35.28 12.85
C GLY A 21 -14.77 -34.09 11.90
N GLN A 22 -14.62 -34.32 10.59
CA GLN A 22 -14.85 -33.29 9.58
C GLN A 22 -16.23 -32.69 9.81
N SER A 23 -16.29 -31.48 10.38
CA SER A 23 -17.52 -30.74 10.55
C SER A 23 -18.02 -30.35 9.16
N VAL A 24 -19.21 -30.80 8.79
CA VAL A 24 -19.89 -30.37 7.57
C VAL A 24 -20.26 -28.91 7.76
N LEU A 25 -19.66 -28.04 6.98
CA LEU A 25 -19.98 -26.62 6.95
C LEU A 25 -21.10 -26.37 5.94
N ARG A 26 -22.28 -26.03 6.46
CA ARG A 26 -23.41 -25.63 5.60
C ARG A 26 -23.39 -24.14 5.42
N LEU A 27 -23.36 -23.70 4.16
CA LEU A 27 -23.30 -22.28 3.80
C LEU A 27 -24.51 -21.86 2.98
N ASP A 28 -25.11 -20.75 3.35
CA ASP A 28 -26.02 -20.01 2.49
C ASP A 28 -25.26 -18.92 1.71
N LEU A 29 -25.93 -18.31 0.72
CA LEU A 29 -25.32 -17.28 -0.11
C LEU A 29 -24.87 -16.05 0.71
N LYS A 30 -25.66 -15.63 1.69
CA LYS A 30 -25.38 -14.47 2.51
C LYS A 30 -24.18 -14.71 3.44
N GLU A 31 -24.14 -15.88 4.06
CA GLU A 31 -23.01 -16.29 4.89
C GLU A 31 -21.71 -16.38 4.09
N THR A 32 -21.78 -16.96 2.87
CA THR A 32 -20.61 -17.03 1.97
C THR A 32 -20.08 -15.66 1.61
N ILE A 33 -20.95 -14.69 1.28
CA ILE A 33 -20.55 -13.30 0.98
C ILE A 33 -19.93 -12.64 2.22
N THR A 34 -20.54 -12.82 3.39
CA THR A 34 -20.00 -12.24 4.64
C THR A 34 -18.63 -12.80 4.96
N MET A 35 -18.48 -14.13 4.91
CA MET A 35 -17.18 -14.79 5.13
C MET A 35 -16.13 -14.34 4.11
N ALA A 36 -16.52 -14.18 2.84
CA ALA A 36 -15.61 -13.72 1.80
C ALA A 36 -15.07 -12.31 2.10
N ASN A 37 -15.93 -11.39 2.53
CA ASN A 37 -15.53 -10.03 2.88
C ASN A 37 -14.70 -9.95 4.17
N ASP A 38 -14.91 -10.87 5.11
CA ASP A 38 -14.21 -10.87 6.41
C ASP A 38 -12.87 -11.63 6.36
N SER A 39 -12.79 -12.73 5.59
CA SER A 39 -11.70 -13.72 5.73
C SER A 39 -10.91 -13.96 4.45
N SER A 40 -11.41 -13.57 3.26
CA SER A 40 -10.72 -13.86 2.01
C SER A 40 -9.40 -13.12 1.88
N LEU A 41 -8.45 -13.73 1.17
CA LEU A 41 -7.17 -13.09 0.85
C LEU A 41 -7.37 -11.81 0.02
N SER A 42 -8.37 -11.79 -0.85
CA SER A 42 -8.75 -10.62 -1.65
C SER A 42 -9.21 -9.47 -0.77
N ALA A 43 -10.10 -9.72 0.20
CA ALA A 43 -10.56 -8.71 1.16
C ALA A 43 -9.40 -8.13 1.99
N PHE A 44 -8.52 -8.99 2.50
CA PHE A 44 -7.33 -8.56 3.23
C PHE A 44 -6.41 -7.68 2.38
N ARG A 45 -6.18 -8.05 1.11
CA ARG A 45 -5.38 -7.25 0.18
C ARG A 45 -6.00 -5.86 -0.05
N TYR A 46 -7.30 -5.78 -0.29
CA TYR A 46 -7.98 -4.51 -0.54
C TYR A 46 -8.03 -3.62 0.70
N GLN A 47 -8.17 -4.20 1.88
CA GLN A 47 -8.05 -3.46 3.14
C GLN A 47 -6.66 -2.83 3.30
N ASN A 48 -5.59 -3.57 3.01
CA ASN A 48 -4.23 -3.04 3.08
C ASN A 48 -3.98 -1.95 2.02
N MET A 49 -4.55 -2.07 0.81
CA MET A 49 -4.48 -1.01 -0.21
C MET A 49 -5.19 0.27 0.26
N TYR A 50 -6.36 0.14 0.91
CA TYR A 50 -7.04 1.28 1.52
C TYR A 50 -6.21 1.92 2.63
N LEU A 51 -5.62 1.12 3.53
CA LEU A 51 -4.76 1.62 4.60
C LEU A 51 -3.52 2.34 4.06
N SER A 52 -2.92 1.83 2.99
CA SER A 52 -1.81 2.51 2.31
C SER A 52 -2.23 3.91 1.82
N GLY A 53 -3.33 4.01 1.09
CA GLY A 53 -3.83 5.30 0.61
C GLY A 53 -4.29 6.25 1.73
N TYR A 54 -4.82 5.70 2.84
CA TYR A 54 -5.13 6.49 4.02
C TYR A 54 -3.87 7.09 4.66
N TRP A 55 -2.79 6.32 4.79
CA TRP A 55 -1.54 6.80 5.36
C TRP A 55 -0.81 7.76 4.42
N GLU A 56 -0.88 7.56 3.09
CA GLU A 56 -0.39 8.55 2.12
C GLU A 56 -1.10 9.91 2.30
N TYR A 57 -2.42 9.90 2.37
CA TYR A 57 -3.19 11.13 2.59
C TYR A 57 -2.91 11.77 3.96
N ARG A 58 -2.71 10.95 4.99
CA ARG A 58 -2.33 11.44 6.31
C ARG A 58 -0.93 12.04 6.31
N SER A 59 0.02 11.43 5.60
CA SER A 59 1.36 11.97 5.39
C SER A 59 1.33 13.32 4.66
N TYR A 60 0.52 13.42 3.59
CA TYR A 60 0.28 14.69 2.91
C TYR A 60 -0.24 15.78 3.88
N LYS A 61 -1.23 15.46 4.70
CA LYS A 61 -1.73 16.41 5.72
C LYS A 61 -0.65 16.82 6.72
N ALA A 62 0.15 15.87 7.18
CA ALA A 62 1.23 16.11 8.12
C ALA A 62 2.34 16.99 7.53
N ALA A 63 2.68 16.79 6.25
CA ALA A 63 3.68 17.59 5.54
C ALA A 63 3.28 19.08 5.38
N ARG A 64 2.03 19.43 5.64
CA ARG A 64 1.52 20.81 5.65
C ARG A 64 1.56 21.47 7.03
N LEU A 65 1.93 20.75 8.06
CA LEU A 65 2.15 21.26 9.41
C LEU A 65 3.62 21.67 9.59
N PRO A 66 3.92 22.54 10.55
CA PRO A 66 5.30 22.87 10.87
C PRO A 66 6.10 21.60 11.20
N SER A 67 7.24 21.43 10.56
CA SER A 67 8.15 20.32 10.86
C SER A 67 9.26 20.81 11.80
N LEU A 68 9.54 20.06 12.86
CA LEU A 68 10.68 20.28 13.74
C LEU A 68 11.77 19.26 13.44
N THR A 69 12.94 19.72 13.05
CA THR A 69 14.08 18.85 12.69
C THR A 69 15.29 19.18 13.55
N LEU A 70 15.91 18.17 14.13
CA LEU A 70 17.21 18.26 14.78
C LEU A 70 18.27 17.73 13.83
N ASN A 71 19.20 18.58 13.42
CA ASN A 71 20.36 18.21 12.61
C ASN A 71 21.60 18.21 13.49
N MET A 72 22.34 17.13 13.50
CA MET A 72 23.56 16.99 14.28
C MET A 72 24.68 16.38 13.44
N THR A 73 25.85 16.99 13.54
CA THR A 73 27.11 16.41 13.06
C THR A 73 28.04 16.29 14.27
N PRO A 74 28.04 15.17 15.00
CA PRO A 74 28.72 15.03 16.27
C PRO A 74 30.25 15.21 16.19
N ALA A 75 30.86 14.82 15.09
CA ALA A 75 32.27 15.00 14.84
C ALA A 75 32.57 14.94 13.35
N GLN A 76 33.36 15.89 12.88
CA GLN A 76 33.87 15.93 11.51
C GLN A 76 35.32 16.42 11.56
N TYR A 77 36.25 15.57 11.13
CA TYR A 77 37.66 15.88 11.12
C TYR A 77 38.14 16.16 9.70
N TYR A 78 38.83 17.27 9.52
CA TYR A 78 39.46 17.68 8.26
C TYR A 78 40.95 17.78 8.43
N ARG A 79 41.69 17.28 7.46
CA ARG A 79 43.11 17.49 7.29
C ARG A 79 43.39 17.71 5.81
N TYR A 80 43.74 18.92 5.44
CA TYR A 80 44.06 19.29 4.06
C TYR A 80 45.00 20.46 3.99
N ILE A 81 45.67 20.66 2.84
CA ILE A 81 46.47 21.82 2.56
C ILE A 81 45.60 22.84 1.83
N THR A 82 45.54 24.05 2.35
CA THR A 82 44.82 25.18 1.74
C THR A 82 45.68 26.40 1.60
N GLN A 83 45.43 27.19 0.56
CA GLN A 83 46.01 28.48 0.36
C GLN A 83 45.41 29.46 1.37
N ARG A 84 46.28 30.20 2.07
CA ARG A 84 45.90 31.24 3.00
C ARG A 84 46.77 32.46 2.83
N TYR A 85 46.13 33.62 2.90
CA TYR A 85 46.84 34.88 2.88
C TYR A 85 47.59 35.09 4.21
N ASP A 86 48.92 35.29 4.12
CA ASP A 86 49.75 35.69 5.25
C ASP A 86 49.86 37.21 5.28
N SER A 87 49.26 37.83 6.31
CA SER A 87 49.24 39.29 6.44
C SER A 87 50.57 39.90 6.83
N GLN A 88 51.54 39.11 7.33
CA GLN A 88 52.87 39.60 7.69
C GLN A 88 53.77 39.72 6.46
N GLU A 89 53.71 38.72 5.58
CA GLU A 89 54.52 38.70 4.38
C GLU A 89 53.79 39.23 3.14
N ASN A 90 52.50 39.53 3.25
CA ASN A 90 51.62 40.02 2.18
C ASN A 90 51.59 39.10 0.94
N VAL A 91 51.64 37.79 1.19
CA VAL A 91 51.58 36.73 0.13
C VAL A 91 50.64 35.60 0.51
N ASP A 92 50.20 34.87 -0.50
CA ASP A 92 49.46 33.64 -0.31
C ASP A 92 50.40 32.46 -0.09
N VAL A 93 50.25 31.75 1.00
CA VAL A 93 51.03 30.55 1.33
C VAL A 93 50.17 29.33 1.51
N TYR A 94 50.69 28.17 1.16
CA TYR A 94 50.00 26.90 1.41
C TYR A 94 50.29 26.42 2.83
N ARG A 95 49.22 26.24 3.63
CA ARG A 95 49.36 25.78 5.02
C ARG A 95 48.49 24.54 5.23
N GLU A 96 48.99 23.58 6.01
CA GLU A 96 48.23 22.46 6.49
C GLU A 96 47.19 22.92 7.50
N GLN A 97 45.95 22.57 7.26
CA GLN A 97 44.84 22.81 8.18
C GLN A 97 44.34 21.48 8.74
N GLN A 98 44.34 21.37 10.06
CA GLN A 98 43.77 20.26 10.80
C GLN A 98 42.67 20.80 11.72
N MET A 99 41.45 20.34 11.53
CA MET A 99 40.30 20.87 12.23
C MET A 99 39.30 19.76 12.60
N LEU A 100 38.86 19.78 13.84
CA LEU A 100 37.71 19.03 14.31
C LEU A 100 36.53 19.98 14.46
N SER A 101 35.40 19.66 13.83
CA SER A 101 34.15 20.39 13.99
C SER A 101 33.03 19.49 14.47
N ALA A 102 32.10 20.06 15.20
CA ALA A 102 30.84 19.45 15.58
C ALA A 102 29.73 20.49 15.46
N SER A 103 28.57 20.12 15.05
CA SER A 103 27.44 21.04 14.95
C SER A 103 26.14 20.39 15.43
N ALA A 104 25.26 21.21 16.00
CA ALA A 104 23.89 20.84 16.35
C ALA A 104 22.94 22.01 16.07
N GLY A 105 21.83 21.74 15.40
CA GLY A 105 20.85 22.76 15.09
C GLY A 105 19.43 22.23 15.13
N LEU A 106 18.51 23.03 15.63
CA LEU A 106 17.07 22.81 15.56
C LEU A 106 16.47 23.74 14.51
N SER A 107 15.61 23.21 13.66
CA SER A 107 14.92 23.99 12.64
C SER A 107 13.43 23.66 12.63
N ILE A 108 12.59 24.67 12.67
CA ILE A 108 11.16 24.60 12.42
C ILE A 108 10.91 25.17 11.02
N ALA A 109 10.31 24.40 10.14
CA ALA A 109 9.96 24.85 8.80
C ALA A 109 8.46 24.68 8.53
N GLN A 110 7.84 25.70 7.92
CA GLN A 110 6.44 25.71 7.53
C GLN A 110 6.30 26.15 6.08
N ASN A 111 5.72 25.27 5.27
CA ASN A 111 5.40 25.56 3.89
C ASN A 111 4.09 26.35 3.76
N LEU A 112 4.07 27.32 2.85
CA LEU A 112 2.89 28.14 2.55
C LEU A 112 2.31 27.75 1.19
N ASP A 113 1.14 27.10 1.22
CA ASP A 113 0.46 26.60 0.01
C ASP A 113 0.15 27.66 -1.04
N LEU A 114 -0.23 28.87 -0.59
CA LEU A 114 -0.64 29.94 -1.49
C LEU A 114 0.51 30.54 -2.26
N LEU A 115 1.62 30.82 -1.58
CA LEU A 115 2.77 31.50 -2.12
C LEU A 115 3.83 30.53 -2.67
N GLY A 116 3.84 29.29 -2.18
CA GLY A 116 4.84 28.29 -2.55
C GLY A 116 6.20 28.50 -1.85
N GLY A 117 6.24 29.37 -0.85
CA GLY A 117 7.42 29.63 -0.05
C GLY A 117 7.44 28.88 1.26
N THR A 118 8.57 28.93 1.97
CA THR A 118 8.79 28.28 3.26
C THR A 118 9.25 29.29 4.28
N PHE A 119 8.52 29.40 5.39
CA PHE A 119 9.00 30.05 6.60
C PHE A 119 9.84 29.08 7.41
N TYR A 120 10.94 29.57 7.97
CA TYR A 120 11.73 28.77 8.89
C TYR A 120 12.19 29.59 10.09
N VAL A 121 12.34 28.89 11.20
CA VAL A 121 12.95 29.39 12.44
C VAL A 121 13.98 28.36 12.84
N ASP A 122 15.21 28.79 13.02
CA ASP A 122 16.29 27.88 13.38
C ASP A 122 17.22 28.45 14.45
N THR A 123 17.86 27.51 15.14
CA THR A 123 18.97 27.77 16.07
C THR A 123 20.10 26.81 15.78
N GLN A 124 21.33 27.25 15.88
CA GLN A 124 22.50 26.45 15.58
C GLN A 124 23.64 26.73 16.59
N LEU A 125 24.34 25.68 16.95
CA LEU A 125 25.56 25.71 17.72
C LEU A 125 26.64 24.92 16.99
N ASP A 126 27.75 25.56 16.68
CA ASP A 126 28.90 24.94 16.05
C ASP A 126 30.09 24.99 17.01
N TYR A 127 30.82 23.90 17.06
CA TYR A 127 32.10 23.77 17.76
C TYR A 127 33.19 23.56 16.73
N MET A 128 34.29 24.26 16.89
CA MET A 128 35.48 24.14 16.06
C MET A 128 36.73 24.08 16.93
N ARG A 129 37.58 23.08 16.69
CA ARG A 129 38.90 22.99 17.24
C ARG A 129 39.93 22.86 16.13
N ASN A 130 40.84 23.81 16.08
CA ASN A 130 41.97 23.79 15.16
C ASN A 130 43.21 23.21 15.84
N PHE A 131 43.95 22.33 15.13
CA PHE A 131 45.17 21.64 15.63
C PHE A 131 46.43 22.07 14.91
N GLY A 132 46.43 23.16 14.14
CA GLY A 132 47.60 23.65 13.41
C GLY A 132 48.62 24.35 14.27
N GLU A 133 49.43 25.20 13.66
CA GLU A 133 50.44 26.02 14.36
C GLU A 133 49.86 26.84 15.52
N THR A 134 48.57 27.23 15.38
CA THR A 134 47.80 27.86 16.45
C THR A 134 46.67 26.94 16.88
N ASN A 135 46.78 26.32 18.05
CA ASN A 135 45.70 25.55 18.65
C ASN A 135 44.70 26.51 19.30
N PHE A 136 43.49 26.48 18.83
CA PHE A 136 42.38 27.23 19.42
C PHE A 136 41.06 26.48 19.31
N THR A 137 40.15 26.82 20.21
CA THR A 137 38.79 26.29 20.22
C THR A 137 37.84 27.46 20.13
N GLN A 138 36.83 27.35 19.28
CA GLN A 138 35.78 28.35 19.11
C GLN A 138 34.42 27.72 19.06
N PHE A 139 33.43 28.45 19.56
CA PHE A 139 32.02 28.16 19.45
C PHE A 139 31.35 29.24 18.64
N SER A 140 30.61 28.85 17.61
CA SER A 140 29.74 29.74 16.83
C SER A 140 28.30 29.42 17.15
N THR A 141 27.49 30.41 17.41
CA THR A 141 26.07 30.23 17.70
C THR A 141 25.22 31.11 16.81
N VAL A 142 24.10 30.57 16.42
CA VAL A 142 22.92 31.28 15.91
C VAL A 142 21.80 30.99 16.92
N PRO A 143 21.63 31.77 17.98
CA PRO A 143 20.65 31.49 19.01
C PRO A 143 19.22 31.47 18.48
N PHE A 144 18.96 32.33 17.51
CA PHE A 144 17.65 32.46 16.87
C PHE A 144 17.76 33.15 15.52
N ARG A 145 17.18 32.56 14.50
CA ARG A 145 17.01 33.13 13.16
C ARG A 145 15.64 32.83 12.62
N ILE A 146 14.96 33.83 12.06
CA ILE A 146 13.74 33.69 11.30
C ILE A 146 14.05 33.96 9.84
N GLY A 147 13.57 33.14 8.93
CA GLY A 147 13.74 33.39 7.52
C GLY A 147 12.52 32.96 6.69
N TYR A 148 12.51 33.47 5.49
CA TYR A 148 11.55 33.15 4.45
C TYR A 148 12.27 32.92 3.14
N GLN A 149 11.96 31.78 2.52
CA GLN A 149 12.51 31.40 1.22
C GLN A 149 11.37 31.15 0.26
N GLN A 150 11.49 31.66 -0.97
CA GLN A 150 10.48 31.49 -2.01
C GLN A 150 11.10 31.43 -3.41
N GLU A 151 10.61 30.54 -4.23
CA GLU A 151 10.79 30.58 -5.67
C GLU A 151 9.70 31.47 -6.28
N LEU A 152 10.11 32.62 -6.85
CA LEU A 152 9.16 33.68 -7.26
C LEU A 152 8.37 33.32 -8.52
N LEU A 153 9.00 32.64 -9.48
CA LEU A 153 8.40 32.26 -10.77
C LEU A 153 8.40 30.75 -10.98
N GLY A 154 8.78 30.00 -9.95
CA GLY A 154 8.89 28.56 -9.98
C GLY A 154 7.55 27.84 -9.90
N PHE A 155 7.63 26.56 -10.06
CA PHE A 155 6.49 25.64 -9.89
C PHE A 155 6.07 25.54 -8.43
N ASN A 156 4.78 25.78 -8.16
CA ASN A 156 4.21 25.64 -6.83
C ASN A 156 3.57 24.27 -6.66
N ALA A 157 4.33 23.28 -6.17
CA ALA A 157 3.86 21.93 -5.91
C ALA A 157 2.71 21.90 -4.88
N PHE A 158 2.79 22.69 -3.80
CA PHE A 158 1.79 22.70 -2.72
C PHE A 158 0.39 23.09 -3.21
N ARG A 159 0.31 23.98 -4.20
CA ARG A 159 -0.97 24.38 -4.83
C ARG A 159 -1.61 23.24 -5.59
N TRP A 160 -0.82 22.43 -6.31
CA TRP A 160 -1.29 21.27 -7.06
C TRP A 160 -1.67 20.11 -6.14
N ASP A 161 -0.83 19.81 -5.16
CA ASP A 161 -1.09 18.77 -4.17
C ASP A 161 -2.37 19.04 -3.38
N ARG A 162 -2.67 20.31 -3.10
CA ARG A 162 -3.94 20.71 -2.47
C ARG A 162 -5.17 20.32 -3.30
N LYS A 163 -5.06 20.27 -4.63
CA LYS A 163 -6.14 19.87 -5.53
C LYS A 163 -6.20 18.37 -5.75
N ILE A 164 -5.03 17.75 -5.88
CA ILE A 164 -4.91 16.35 -6.30
C ILE A 164 -5.06 15.38 -5.13
N GLU A 165 -4.40 15.63 -3.99
CA GLU A 165 -4.36 14.66 -2.89
C GLU A 165 -5.73 14.36 -2.24
N PRO A 166 -6.64 15.32 -2.02
CA PRO A 166 -7.99 15.00 -1.56
C PRO A 166 -8.77 14.15 -2.56
N LEU A 167 -8.63 14.43 -3.87
CA LEU A 167 -9.28 13.67 -4.93
C LEU A 167 -8.75 12.23 -5.01
N LYS A 168 -7.42 12.07 -4.87
CA LYS A 168 -6.75 10.78 -4.80
C LYS A 168 -7.26 9.95 -3.62
N PHE A 169 -7.43 10.57 -2.46
CA PHE A 169 -7.98 9.88 -1.29
C PHE A 169 -9.47 9.52 -1.45
N ASP A 170 -10.27 10.37 -2.08
CA ASP A 170 -11.66 10.05 -2.40
C ASP A 170 -11.76 8.88 -3.39
N LYS A 171 -10.85 8.82 -4.39
CA LYS A 171 -10.71 7.65 -5.26
C LYS A 171 -10.39 6.39 -4.46
N VAL A 172 -9.43 6.44 -3.53
CA VAL A 172 -9.06 5.29 -2.69
C VAL A 172 -10.26 4.76 -1.89
N LYS A 173 -11.09 5.63 -1.31
CA LYS A 173 -12.30 5.22 -0.60
C LYS A 173 -13.31 4.51 -1.51
N LYS A 174 -13.56 5.07 -2.69
CA LYS A 174 -14.48 4.46 -3.66
C LYS A 174 -13.94 3.17 -4.25
N GLN A 175 -12.63 3.10 -4.48
CA GLN A 175 -11.96 1.88 -4.94
C GLN A 175 -12.08 0.75 -3.91
N TYR A 176 -11.98 1.08 -2.62
CA TYR A 176 -12.16 0.08 -1.56
C TYR A 176 -13.59 -0.49 -1.57
N LEU A 177 -14.61 0.37 -1.69
CA LEU A 177 -16.01 -0.09 -1.79
C LEU A 177 -16.24 -0.92 -3.06
N TYR A 178 -15.73 -0.48 -4.20
CA TYR A 178 -15.80 -1.22 -5.46
C TYR A 178 -15.15 -2.61 -5.35
N ASN A 179 -13.98 -2.68 -4.72
CA ASN A 179 -13.28 -3.94 -4.51
C ASN A 179 -14.03 -4.88 -3.54
N ALA A 180 -14.71 -4.34 -2.51
CA ALA A 180 -15.54 -5.15 -1.62
C ALA A 180 -16.74 -5.77 -2.36
N GLU A 181 -17.38 -5.02 -3.26
CA GLU A 181 -18.42 -5.56 -4.14
C GLU A 181 -17.87 -6.61 -5.12
N SER A 182 -16.66 -6.42 -5.63
CA SER A 182 -15.98 -7.41 -6.48
C SER A 182 -15.69 -8.71 -5.73
N VAL A 183 -15.28 -8.65 -4.45
CA VAL A 183 -15.14 -9.85 -3.60
C VAL A 183 -16.49 -10.56 -3.42
N SER A 184 -17.57 -9.78 -3.24
CA SER A 184 -18.93 -10.34 -3.13
C SER A 184 -19.36 -11.03 -4.43
N GLU A 185 -19.04 -10.46 -5.59
CA GLU A 185 -19.29 -11.08 -6.90
C GLU A 185 -18.50 -12.39 -7.08
N GLU A 186 -17.21 -12.39 -6.74
CA GLU A 186 -16.40 -13.61 -6.75
C GLU A 186 -16.96 -14.69 -5.83
N ALA A 187 -17.42 -14.32 -4.63
CA ALA A 187 -18.06 -15.24 -3.69
C ALA A 187 -19.32 -15.89 -4.28
N VAL A 188 -20.16 -15.09 -4.94
CA VAL A 188 -21.36 -15.57 -5.64
C VAL A 188 -21.00 -16.58 -6.73
N ASN A 189 -19.96 -16.30 -7.52
CA ASN A 189 -19.51 -17.18 -8.60
C ASN A 189 -19.01 -18.53 -8.05
N TYR A 190 -18.18 -18.55 -7.00
CA TYR A 190 -17.72 -19.78 -6.37
C TYR A 190 -18.85 -20.56 -5.69
N PHE A 191 -19.80 -19.86 -5.06
CA PHE A 191 -20.96 -20.47 -4.42
C PHE A 191 -21.81 -21.22 -5.45
N PHE A 192 -22.20 -20.59 -6.55
CA PHE A 192 -23.01 -21.24 -7.57
C PHE A 192 -22.24 -22.31 -8.36
N ALA A 193 -20.94 -22.15 -8.56
CA ALA A 193 -20.13 -23.20 -9.16
C ALA A 193 -20.13 -24.49 -8.33
N LEU A 194 -20.07 -24.38 -7.00
CA LEU A 194 -20.17 -25.54 -6.12
C LEU A 194 -21.62 -26.10 -6.10
N ALA A 195 -22.62 -25.21 -6.05
CA ALA A 195 -24.03 -25.63 -6.06
C ALA A 195 -24.36 -26.43 -7.32
N MET A 196 -23.93 -25.97 -8.49
CA MET A 196 -24.10 -26.71 -9.75
C MET A 196 -23.39 -28.07 -9.73
N ALA A 197 -22.13 -28.09 -9.25
CA ALA A 197 -21.37 -29.34 -9.16
C ALA A 197 -21.97 -30.35 -8.18
N GLN A 198 -22.64 -29.88 -7.11
CA GLN A 198 -23.41 -30.74 -6.18
C GLN A 198 -24.66 -31.34 -6.88
N ALA A 199 -25.43 -30.50 -7.57
CA ALA A 199 -26.61 -30.96 -8.32
C ALA A 199 -26.25 -31.96 -9.43
N ASP A 200 -25.18 -31.72 -10.18
CA ASP A 200 -24.68 -32.63 -11.22
C ASP A 200 -24.23 -33.96 -10.61
N TYR A 201 -23.64 -33.95 -9.44
CA TYR A 201 -23.24 -35.18 -8.74
C TYR A 201 -24.46 -35.99 -8.29
N GLU A 202 -25.49 -35.37 -7.72
CA GLU A 202 -26.74 -36.00 -7.32
C GLU A 202 -27.46 -36.61 -8.54
N LEU A 203 -27.58 -35.85 -9.63
CA LEU A 203 -28.14 -36.34 -10.88
C LEU A 203 -27.38 -37.55 -11.44
N ALA A 204 -26.03 -37.50 -11.39
CA ALA A 204 -25.21 -38.62 -11.85
C ALA A 204 -25.37 -39.88 -10.95
N GLN A 205 -25.62 -39.73 -9.65
CA GLN A 205 -25.94 -40.84 -8.76
C GLN A 205 -27.25 -41.50 -9.12
N ASP A 206 -28.30 -40.72 -9.37
CA ASP A 206 -29.63 -41.22 -9.79
C ASP A 206 -29.55 -41.91 -11.14
N ASN A 207 -28.74 -41.36 -12.08
CA ASN A 207 -28.51 -42.00 -13.38
C ASN A 207 -27.81 -43.36 -13.26
N VAL A 208 -26.84 -43.50 -12.35
CA VAL A 208 -26.21 -44.81 -12.09
C VAL A 208 -27.21 -45.80 -11.50
N ALA A 209 -28.01 -45.39 -10.51
CA ALA A 209 -29.03 -46.26 -9.91
C ALA A 209 -30.06 -46.73 -10.95
N THR A 210 -30.50 -45.84 -11.85
CA THR A 210 -31.39 -46.13 -12.94
C THR A 210 -30.76 -47.10 -13.96
N SER A 211 -29.55 -46.85 -14.41
CA SER A 211 -28.83 -47.68 -15.38
C SER A 211 -28.48 -49.08 -14.82
N ASP A 212 -28.13 -49.15 -13.54
CA ASP A 212 -27.92 -50.44 -12.87
C ASP A 212 -29.21 -51.26 -12.82
N THR A 213 -30.36 -50.62 -12.54
CA THR A 213 -31.70 -51.27 -12.52
C THR A 213 -32.08 -51.74 -13.92
N LEU A 214 -31.95 -50.89 -14.94
CA LEU A 214 -32.26 -51.23 -16.33
C LEU A 214 -31.41 -52.40 -16.84
N TYR A 215 -30.12 -52.41 -16.52
CA TYR A 215 -29.21 -53.51 -16.86
C TYR A 215 -29.66 -54.81 -16.18
N ALA A 216 -29.99 -54.80 -14.89
CA ALA A 216 -30.47 -55.96 -14.15
C ALA A 216 -31.76 -56.54 -14.73
N ILE A 217 -32.73 -55.68 -15.12
CA ILE A 217 -33.96 -56.10 -15.84
C ILE A 217 -33.60 -56.68 -17.20
N GLY A 218 -32.67 -56.08 -17.94
CA GLY A 218 -32.18 -56.57 -19.22
C GLY A 218 -31.60 -57.98 -19.14
N GLU A 219 -30.76 -58.25 -18.11
CA GLU A 219 -30.21 -59.60 -17.87
C GLU A 219 -31.31 -60.65 -17.67
N GLN A 220 -32.39 -60.32 -16.92
CA GLN A 220 -33.47 -61.21 -16.69
C GLN A 220 -34.31 -61.47 -17.99
N ARG A 221 -34.57 -60.40 -18.78
CA ARG A 221 -35.28 -60.52 -20.06
C ARG A 221 -34.47 -61.27 -21.10
N GLN A 222 -33.16 -61.18 -21.12
CA GLN A 222 -32.27 -61.90 -22.02
C GLN A 222 -32.34 -63.44 -21.71
N LYS A 223 -32.35 -63.83 -20.41
CA LYS A 223 -32.49 -65.25 -20.02
C LYS A 223 -33.72 -65.90 -20.54
N ILE A 224 -34.80 -65.16 -20.75
CA ILE A 224 -36.05 -65.65 -21.32
C ILE A 224 -36.20 -65.34 -22.82
N ALA A 225 -35.08 -64.96 -23.48
CA ALA A 225 -35.01 -64.64 -24.91
C ALA A 225 -35.92 -63.46 -25.33
N SER A 226 -36.29 -62.54 -24.38
CA SER A 226 -37.17 -61.40 -24.63
C SER A 226 -36.45 -60.15 -25.16
N ILE A 227 -35.12 -60.12 -25.13
CA ILE A 227 -34.26 -59.06 -25.73
C ILE A 227 -33.05 -59.69 -26.40
N SER A 228 -32.52 -59.02 -27.41
CA SER A 228 -31.29 -59.45 -28.10
C SER A 228 -30.03 -59.27 -27.24
N GLN A 229 -28.96 -60.01 -27.60
CA GLN A 229 -27.67 -59.81 -26.97
C GLN A 229 -27.04 -58.40 -27.25
N ALA A 230 -27.40 -57.87 -28.43
CA ALA A 230 -26.99 -56.48 -28.78
C ALA A 230 -27.62 -55.44 -27.87
N ASP A 231 -28.94 -55.60 -27.56
CA ASP A 231 -29.64 -54.71 -26.62
C ASP A 231 -29.05 -54.80 -25.21
N LEU A 232 -28.71 -56.02 -24.73
CA LEU A 232 -28.08 -56.19 -23.42
C LEU A 232 -26.68 -55.54 -23.36
N LEU A 233 -25.90 -55.61 -24.46
CA LEU A 233 -24.62 -54.94 -24.56
C LEU A 233 -24.74 -53.40 -24.52
N THR A 234 -25.79 -52.86 -25.16
CA THR A 234 -26.11 -51.43 -25.10
C THR A 234 -26.43 -51.02 -23.67
N LEU A 235 -27.30 -51.72 -22.96
CA LEU A 235 -27.58 -51.45 -21.54
C LEU A 235 -26.33 -51.56 -20.66
N LYS A 236 -25.41 -52.48 -20.97
CA LYS A 236 -24.12 -52.59 -20.26
C LYS A 236 -23.21 -51.40 -20.54
N LEU A 237 -23.19 -50.90 -21.77
CA LEU A 237 -22.44 -49.70 -22.15
C LEU A 237 -22.97 -48.47 -21.42
N ASP A 238 -24.33 -48.31 -21.39
CA ASP A 238 -24.99 -47.21 -20.69
C ASP A 238 -24.65 -47.21 -19.18
N LYS A 239 -24.66 -48.38 -18.53
CA LYS A 239 -24.23 -48.56 -17.16
C LYS A 239 -22.79 -48.12 -16.93
N VAL A 240 -21.84 -48.50 -17.83
CA VAL A 240 -20.45 -48.09 -17.72
C VAL A 240 -20.30 -46.60 -17.92
N ASN A 241 -21.01 -46.01 -18.89
CA ASN A 241 -21.01 -44.58 -19.16
C ASN A 241 -21.55 -43.79 -17.96
N ALA A 242 -22.69 -44.21 -17.36
CA ALA A 242 -23.24 -43.59 -16.17
C ALA A 242 -22.25 -43.56 -15.00
N ARG A 243 -21.55 -44.68 -14.78
CA ARG A 243 -20.48 -44.73 -13.74
C ARG A 243 -19.29 -43.81 -14.01
N ASN A 244 -18.88 -43.67 -15.28
CA ASN A 244 -17.84 -42.75 -15.67
C ASN A 244 -18.29 -41.28 -15.45
N THR A 245 -19.54 -40.95 -15.78
CA THR A 245 -20.14 -39.64 -15.54
C THR A 245 -20.17 -39.32 -14.05
N LEU A 246 -20.58 -40.27 -13.20
CA LEU A 246 -20.55 -40.10 -11.75
C LEU A 246 -19.13 -39.79 -11.21
N ARG A 247 -18.11 -40.51 -11.68
CA ARG A 247 -16.72 -40.24 -11.27
C ARG A 247 -16.28 -38.85 -11.67
N ASN A 248 -16.62 -38.41 -12.89
CA ASN A 248 -16.29 -37.07 -13.36
C ASN A 248 -17.00 -35.99 -12.55
N ALA A 249 -18.28 -36.19 -12.23
CA ALA A 249 -19.07 -35.30 -11.38
C ALA A 249 -18.50 -35.22 -9.94
N GLU A 250 -18.05 -36.36 -9.39
CA GLU A 250 -17.38 -36.36 -8.07
C GLU A 250 -16.11 -35.55 -8.06
N ILE A 251 -15.29 -35.66 -9.10
CA ILE A 251 -14.04 -34.87 -9.24
C ILE A 251 -14.38 -33.39 -9.40
N ALA A 252 -15.38 -33.03 -10.20
CA ALA A 252 -15.82 -31.66 -10.40
C ALA A 252 -16.31 -31.04 -9.09
N ARG A 253 -17.15 -31.77 -8.31
CA ARG A 253 -17.60 -31.34 -6.99
C ARG A 253 -16.46 -31.09 -6.02
N LYS A 254 -15.49 -32.01 -5.94
CA LYS A 254 -14.30 -31.84 -5.08
C LYS A 254 -13.47 -30.62 -5.47
N ARG A 255 -13.30 -30.37 -6.79
CA ARG A 255 -12.60 -29.19 -7.28
C ARG A 255 -13.31 -27.90 -6.93
N ALA A 256 -14.63 -27.81 -7.17
CA ALA A 256 -15.41 -26.62 -6.83
C ALA A 256 -15.42 -26.35 -5.32
N MET A 257 -15.55 -27.40 -4.50
CA MET A 257 -15.50 -27.31 -3.03
C MET A 257 -14.12 -26.80 -2.55
N SER A 258 -13.03 -27.34 -3.09
CA SER A 258 -11.68 -26.91 -2.75
C SER A 258 -11.39 -25.47 -3.21
N ALA A 259 -11.95 -25.05 -4.35
CA ALA A 259 -11.83 -23.69 -4.84
C ALA A 259 -12.53 -22.69 -3.92
N LEU A 260 -13.79 -22.97 -3.51
CA LEU A 260 -14.53 -22.14 -2.57
C LEU A 260 -13.84 -22.10 -1.19
N ALA A 261 -13.39 -23.25 -0.67
CA ALA A 261 -12.66 -23.30 0.60
C ALA A 261 -11.39 -22.43 0.57
N THR A 262 -10.62 -22.53 -0.52
CA THR A 262 -9.41 -21.70 -0.71
C THR A 262 -9.74 -20.22 -0.79
N PHE A 263 -10.80 -19.86 -1.52
CA PHE A 263 -11.24 -18.47 -1.65
C PHE A 263 -11.68 -17.87 -0.30
N LEU A 264 -12.41 -18.65 0.52
CA LEU A 264 -12.85 -18.25 1.86
C LEU A 264 -11.74 -18.35 2.93
N ASN A 265 -10.52 -18.75 2.54
CA ASN A 265 -9.41 -18.99 3.45
C ASN A 265 -9.70 -20.05 4.53
N LEU A 266 -10.48 -21.09 4.13
CA LEU A 266 -10.75 -22.27 4.94
C LEU A 266 -9.73 -23.38 4.64
N ASP A 267 -9.71 -24.42 5.49
CA ASP A 267 -8.94 -25.63 5.18
C ASP A 267 -9.46 -26.24 3.86
N ARG A 268 -8.54 -26.60 2.97
CA ARG A 268 -8.85 -27.23 1.66
C ARG A 268 -9.62 -28.54 1.79
N ASN A 269 -9.55 -29.20 2.93
CA ASN A 269 -10.24 -30.45 3.22
C ASN A 269 -11.60 -30.22 3.91
N SER A 270 -12.04 -28.98 4.08
CA SER A 270 -13.35 -28.67 4.64
C SER A 270 -14.46 -29.23 3.75
N TYR A 271 -15.39 -29.96 4.33
CA TYR A 271 -16.55 -30.42 3.62
C TYR A 271 -17.63 -29.35 3.66
N ILE A 272 -17.93 -28.77 2.47
CA ILE A 272 -18.88 -27.68 2.32
C ILE A 272 -20.14 -28.20 1.61
N GLU A 273 -21.30 -27.97 2.19
CA GLU A 273 -22.61 -28.22 1.63
C GLU A 273 -23.32 -26.89 1.39
N ILE A 274 -23.83 -26.69 0.18
CA ILE A 274 -24.51 -25.45 -0.21
C ILE A 274 -26.00 -25.58 0.05
N ASN A 275 -26.56 -24.58 0.72
CA ASN A 275 -28.00 -24.40 0.87
C ASN A 275 -28.49 -23.33 -0.11
N LEU A 276 -29.21 -23.76 -1.14
CA LEU A 276 -29.70 -22.87 -2.18
C LEU A 276 -30.88 -22.01 -1.70
N PRO A 277 -30.91 -20.70 -2.03
CA PRO A 277 -32.05 -19.84 -1.74
C PRO A 277 -33.29 -20.30 -2.53
N ALA A 278 -34.46 -20.31 -1.90
CA ALA A 278 -35.69 -20.88 -2.46
C ALA A 278 -36.17 -20.15 -3.73
N ARG A 279 -35.95 -18.87 -3.89
CA ARG A 279 -36.24 -18.08 -5.11
C ARG A 279 -35.40 -16.80 -5.17
N PRO A 280 -34.85 -16.40 -6.34
CA PRO A 280 -34.24 -15.10 -6.52
C PRO A 280 -35.31 -14.00 -6.47
N ARG A 281 -35.00 -12.88 -5.81
CA ARG A 281 -35.83 -11.66 -5.87
C ARG A 281 -35.68 -11.02 -7.25
N HIS A 282 -36.77 -10.72 -7.90
CA HIS A 282 -36.76 -9.89 -9.09
C HIS A 282 -36.43 -8.44 -8.64
N VAL A 283 -35.36 -7.87 -9.19
CA VAL A 283 -34.96 -6.48 -8.95
C VAL A 283 -35.05 -5.74 -10.27
N ASP A 284 -35.94 -4.75 -10.32
CA ASP A 284 -36.01 -3.84 -11.46
C ASP A 284 -34.99 -2.69 -11.27
N ILE A 285 -34.08 -2.55 -12.22
CA ILE A 285 -33.00 -1.55 -12.19
C ILE A 285 -33.22 -0.55 -13.32
N PRO A 286 -33.81 0.64 -13.04
CA PRO A 286 -33.97 1.68 -14.04
C PRO A 286 -32.60 2.18 -14.54
N ALA A 287 -32.40 2.19 -15.86
CA ALA A 287 -31.13 2.55 -16.48
C ALA A 287 -30.63 3.94 -16.08
N ASP A 288 -31.54 4.92 -16.02
CA ASP A 288 -31.21 6.31 -15.62
C ASP A 288 -30.62 6.36 -14.21
N ARG A 289 -31.25 5.65 -13.27
CA ARG A 289 -30.77 5.59 -11.89
C ARG A 289 -29.40 4.86 -11.80
N ALA A 290 -29.24 3.79 -12.56
CA ALA A 290 -27.98 3.06 -12.61
C ALA A 290 -26.82 3.93 -13.12
N ILE A 291 -27.05 4.74 -14.16
CA ILE A 291 -26.06 5.66 -14.72
C ILE A 291 -25.65 6.74 -13.70
N VAL A 292 -26.62 7.32 -12.99
CA VAL A 292 -26.35 8.34 -11.96
C VAL A 292 -25.50 7.72 -10.83
N LEU A 293 -25.90 6.57 -10.30
CA LEU A 293 -25.17 5.87 -9.25
C LEU A 293 -23.78 5.43 -9.69
N ALA A 294 -23.64 4.99 -10.95
CA ALA A 294 -22.33 4.62 -11.51
C ALA A 294 -21.40 5.84 -11.58
N ARG A 295 -21.89 7.00 -12.02
CA ARG A 295 -21.07 8.24 -12.04
C ARG A 295 -20.64 8.68 -10.64
N GLU A 296 -21.51 8.50 -9.65
CA GLU A 296 -21.20 8.88 -8.28
C GLU A 296 -20.23 7.90 -7.59
N ASN A 297 -20.34 6.61 -7.87
CA ASN A 297 -19.65 5.57 -7.09
C ASN A 297 -18.49 4.88 -7.82
N ASN A 298 -18.42 4.95 -9.15
CA ASN A 298 -17.35 4.32 -9.90
C ASN A 298 -16.02 5.11 -9.72
N PRO A 299 -14.97 4.49 -9.19
CA PRO A 299 -13.67 5.13 -8.98
C PRO A 299 -12.99 5.60 -10.27
N THR A 300 -13.32 5.01 -11.42
CA THR A 300 -12.73 5.36 -12.72
C THR A 300 -12.97 6.83 -13.11
N PHE A 301 -14.12 7.42 -12.77
CA PHE A 301 -14.36 8.83 -13.04
C PHE A 301 -13.44 9.75 -12.23
N LEU A 302 -13.17 9.40 -10.97
CA LEU A 302 -12.21 10.13 -10.14
C LEU A 302 -10.77 9.94 -10.64
N GLU A 303 -10.45 8.75 -11.12
CA GLU A 303 -9.15 8.44 -11.72
C GLU A 303 -8.90 9.28 -12.98
N GLN A 304 -9.86 9.35 -13.90
CA GLN A 304 -9.72 10.19 -15.09
C GLN A 304 -9.56 11.67 -14.74
N ARG A 305 -10.32 12.15 -13.76
CA ARG A 305 -10.17 13.53 -13.27
C ARG A 305 -8.81 13.77 -12.60
N GLN A 306 -8.30 12.79 -11.85
CA GLN A 306 -6.95 12.83 -11.29
C GLN A 306 -5.90 12.92 -12.40
N ASN A 307 -6.00 12.05 -13.40
CA ASN A 307 -5.05 12.01 -14.54
C ASN A 307 -5.01 13.35 -15.29
N VAL A 308 -6.17 13.98 -15.51
CA VAL A 308 -6.23 15.32 -16.13
C VAL A 308 -5.51 16.35 -15.27
N LEU A 309 -5.77 16.39 -13.95
CA LEU A 309 -5.11 17.34 -13.05
C LEU A 309 -3.59 17.09 -12.95
N GLU A 310 -3.16 15.83 -12.99
CA GLU A 310 -1.75 15.47 -13.00
C GLU A 310 -1.07 15.88 -14.30
N ALA A 311 -1.73 15.72 -15.44
CA ALA A 311 -1.24 16.20 -16.73
C ALA A 311 -1.16 17.73 -16.77
N GLU A 312 -2.17 18.44 -16.26
CA GLU A 312 -2.15 19.90 -16.14
C GLU A 312 -1.01 20.36 -15.21
N ARG A 313 -0.77 19.65 -14.10
CA ARG A 313 0.34 19.90 -13.19
C ARG A 313 1.68 19.76 -13.91
N GLU A 314 1.83 18.71 -14.71
CA GLU A 314 3.07 18.46 -15.45
C GLU A 314 3.32 19.54 -16.50
N VAL A 315 2.30 19.96 -17.23
CA VAL A 315 2.39 21.08 -18.17
C VAL A 315 2.77 22.39 -17.46
N ASP A 316 2.16 22.69 -16.30
CA ASP A 316 2.52 23.89 -15.52
C ASP A 316 3.96 23.81 -14.98
N ARG A 317 4.40 22.62 -14.55
CA ARG A 317 5.76 22.36 -14.09
C ARG A 317 6.76 22.60 -15.22
N THR A 318 6.62 21.90 -16.32
CA THR A 318 7.54 21.99 -17.46
C THR A 318 7.61 23.42 -18.00
N LYS A 319 6.45 24.08 -18.12
CA LYS A 319 6.39 25.48 -18.58
C LYS A 319 7.11 26.47 -17.66
N LYS A 320 7.16 26.20 -16.37
CA LYS A 320 7.84 27.08 -15.39
C LYS A 320 9.31 26.74 -15.23
N GLU A 321 9.65 25.44 -15.24
CA GLU A 321 11.03 24.98 -15.15
C GLU A 321 11.85 25.28 -16.42
N SER A 322 11.19 25.36 -17.59
CA SER A 322 11.83 25.76 -18.86
C SER A 322 12.21 27.24 -18.95
N ARG A 323 11.73 28.06 -18.00
CA ARG A 323 12.03 29.50 -17.96
C ARG A 323 13.21 29.75 -17.02
N PHE A 324 13.56 31.03 -16.85
CA PHE A 324 14.50 31.41 -15.82
C PHE A 324 13.89 31.17 -14.42
N ASN A 325 14.73 30.77 -13.49
CA ASN A 325 14.35 30.58 -12.09
C ASN A 325 14.83 31.79 -11.28
N ALA A 326 13.96 32.32 -10.41
CA ALA A 326 14.26 33.41 -9.51
C ALA A 326 13.89 32.99 -8.07
N SER A 327 14.85 33.00 -7.18
CA SER A 327 14.64 32.69 -5.77
C SER A 327 14.89 33.92 -4.90
N PHE A 328 14.06 34.09 -3.90
CA PHE A 328 14.18 35.10 -2.87
C PHE A 328 14.40 34.41 -1.52
N ASN A 329 15.39 34.88 -0.76
CA ASN A 329 15.64 34.45 0.60
C ASN A 329 15.89 35.65 1.45
N ALA A 330 15.14 35.79 2.55
CA ALA A 330 15.34 36.81 3.55
C ALA A 330 15.36 36.17 4.93
N SER A 331 16.34 36.53 5.75
CA SER A 331 16.40 36.10 7.14
C SER A 331 16.95 37.19 8.06
N VAL A 332 16.48 37.19 9.29
CA VAL A 332 16.91 38.06 10.37
C VAL A 332 17.18 37.19 11.58
N GLY A 333 18.27 37.44 12.24
CA GLY A 333 18.69 36.69 13.41
C GLY A 333 19.83 37.33 14.17
N PHE A 334 20.45 36.49 14.99
CA PHE A 334 21.61 36.88 15.77
C PHE A 334 22.65 35.79 15.68
N ASN A 335 23.94 36.19 15.67
CA ASN A 335 25.06 35.27 15.74
C ASN A 335 26.12 35.76 16.69
N GLN A 336 26.98 34.87 17.15
CA GLN A 336 28.18 35.23 17.92
C GLN A 336 29.21 34.10 17.82
N VAL A 337 30.47 34.49 17.91
CA VAL A 337 31.62 33.56 18.00
C VAL A 337 32.40 33.88 19.25
N ALA A 338 32.74 32.85 20.04
CA ALA A 338 33.52 33.00 21.26
C ALA A 338 34.31 31.71 21.58
N ASP A 339 35.28 31.84 22.49
CA ASP A 339 36.15 30.72 22.90
C ASP A 339 35.43 29.73 23.87
N ASN A 340 34.29 30.11 24.40
CA ASN A 340 33.47 29.24 25.26
C ASN A 340 31.96 29.41 24.99
N ILE A 341 31.19 28.39 25.32
CA ILE A 341 29.74 28.34 25.06
C ILE A 341 29.00 29.50 25.73
N SER A 342 29.31 29.81 26.99
CA SER A 342 28.61 30.88 27.73
C SER A 342 28.82 32.26 27.11
N ALA A 343 30.02 32.56 26.61
CA ALA A 343 30.31 33.80 25.92
C ALA A 343 29.69 33.89 24.53
N ALA A 344 29.56 32.75 23.85
CA ALA A 344 28.91 32.67 22.54
C ALA A 344 27.41 33.02 22.54
N TYR A 345 26.77 33.05 23.70
CA TYR A 345 25.39 33.51 23.87
C TYR A 345 25.25 34.89 24.48
N ARG A 346 26.38 35.66 24.57
CA ARG A 346 26.39 37.01 25.05
C ARG A 346 26.87 37.98 23.97
N ASN A 347 26.45 39.24 24.07
CA ASN A 347 26.82 40.29 23.11
C ASN A 347 26.56 39.89 21.64
N LEU A 348 25.36 39.35 21.39
CA LEU A 348 24.94 38.87 20.09
C LEU A 348 24.98 39.99 19.05
N LEU A 349 25.52 39.68 17.87
CA LEU A 349 25.49 40.55 16.71
C LEU A 349 24.28 40.26 15.85
N GLN A 350 23.62 41.29 15.37
CA GLN A 350 22.53 41.18 14.42
C GLN A 350 23.05 40.62 13.10
N GLN A 351 22.31 39.68 12.53
CA GLN A 351 22.59 39.06 11.25
C GLN A 351 21.36 39.21 10.35
N ASP A 352 21.48 39.99 9.31
CA ASP A 352 20.47 40.19 8.30
C ASP A 352 20.97 39.66 6.98
N LEU A 353 20.13 38.89 6.30
CA LEU A 353 20.41 38.38 4.95
C LEU A 353 19.20 38.65 4.07
N VAL A 354 19.40 39.32 2.96
CA VAL A 354 18.44 39.41 1.86
C VAL A 354 19.18 39.04 0.59
N SER A 355 18.73 37.97 -0.07
CA SER A 355 19.30 37.55 -1.33
C SER A 355 18.22 37.33 -2.38
N PHE A 356 18.52 37.80 -3.56
CA PHE A 356 17.72 37.56 -4.75
C PHE A 356 18.61 36.93 -5.81
N THR A 357 18.33 35.70 -6.16
CA THR A 357 19.13 34.91 -7.11
C THR A 357 18.31 34.64 -8.35
N VAL A 358 18.87 34.92 -9.53
CA VAL A 358 18.27 34.61 -10.82
C VAL A 358 19.19 33.64 -11.54
N SER A 359 18.63 32.50 -12.00
CA SER A 359 19.31 31.49 -12.80
C SER A 359 18.63 31.37 -14.14
N ILE A 360 19.38 31.60 -15.21
CA ILE A 360 18.89 31.57 -16.58
C ILE A 360 19.61 30.45 -17.32
N PRO A 361 18.94 29.40 -17.76
CA PRO A 361 19.54 28.36 -18.59
C PRO A 361 19.85 28.98 -19.97
N LEU A 362 21.12 29.05 -20.32
CA LEU A 362 21.54 29.61 -21.61
C LEU A 362 21.54 28.58 -22.73
N VAL A 363 21.86 27.33 -22.41
CA VAL A 363 21.87 26.22 -23.36
C VAL A 363 21.42 24.96 -22.62
N ASP A 364 20.33 24.35 -23.04
CA ASP A 364 19.78 23.12 -22.47
C ASP A 364 19.61 21.97 -23.50
N TRP A 365 20.12 22.19 -24.72
CA TRP A 365 20.07 21.21 -25.81
C TRP A 365 18.66 20.71 -26.16
N GLY A 366 17.65 21.51 -25.88
CA GLY A 366 16.25 21.18 -26.18
C GLY A 366 15.54 20.45 -25.03
N GLY A 367 16.16 20.30 -23.86
CA GLY A 367 15.54 19.66 -22.69
C GLY A 367 14.26 20.35 -22.20
N ALA A 368 14.14 21.65 -22.42
CA ALA A 368 12.96 22.45 -22.09
C ALA A 368 11.87 22.47 -23.17
N GLN A 369 12.09 21.83 -24.32
CA GLN A 369 11.15 21.79 -25.47
C GLN A 369 10.42 20.45 -25.62
N GLY A 370 10.74 19.45 -24.75
CA GLY A 370 10.18 18.10 -24.76
C GLY A 370 8.88 17.93 -23.97
#